data_e797eb956b8fbdbcf7572e79923c7fb2
#
_entry.id   e797eb956b8fbdbcf7572e79923c7fb2
#
_cell.length_a   1.000
_cell.length_b   1.000
_cell.length_c   1.000
_cell.angle_alpha   90.00
_cell.angle_beta   90.00
_cell.angle_gamma   90.00
#
_symmetry.space_group_name_H-M   'P 1'
#
loop_
_entity.id
_entity.type
_entity.pdbx_description
1 polymer ?
#
loop_
_entity_poly.entity_id
_entity_poly.type
_entity_poly.pdbx_seq_one_letter_code
_entity_poly.pdbx_strand_id
1 'polypeptide(L)'
;MNLIPDSVSDEQALFVGDILATGFWAARISEITEEDTVLIIGAGPTGICTLLCVMLRKPQRIVVCEQSSERIRFVREHYPQVEVVTPEECKEFVLQSSPHGGADVVFEVAGGEDTFRLAWECARPNAVVILVALYDRPQILPLPDMYGKNLIFKLVA
;
A
#
# COMPACT_ATOMS: atom_id res chain seq x y z
N MET A 1 -10.93 -2.43 -28.16
CA MET A 1 -10.31 -1.08 -28.05
C MET A 1 -11.34 -0.19 -27.41
N ASN A 2 -11.00 0.46 -26.31
CA ASN A 2 -11.89 1.43 -25.64
C ASN A 2 -11.46 2.83 -26.06
N LEU A 3 -12.43 3.70 -26.31
CA LEU A 3 -12.19 5.11 -26.61
C LEU A 3 -11.98 5.87 -25.28
N ILE A 4 -11.05 6.80 -25.28
CA ILE A 4 -10.88 7.74 -24.15
C ILE A 4 -12.06 8.70 -24.18
N PRO A 5 -12.79 8.88 -23.05
CA PRO A 5 -13.86 9.86 -22.98
C PRO A 5 -13.33 11.28 -23.21
N ASP A 6 -14.14 12.15 -23.86
CA ASP A 6 -13.75 13.55 -24.13
C ASP A 6 -13.40 14.37 -22.88
N SER A 7 -13.88 13.93 -21.72
CA SER A 7 -13.59 14.57 -20.42
C SER A 7 -12.25 14.17 -19.81
N VAL A 8 -11.51 13.26 -20.43
CA VAL A 8 -10.21 12.73 -19.94
C VAL A 8 -9.13 13.12 -20.93
N SER A 9 -8.10 13.84 -20.47
CA SER A 9 -6.96 14.18 -21.33
C SER A 9 -6.08 12.98 -21.63
N ASP A 10 -5.29 13.03 -22.70
CA ASP A 10 -4.32 11.99 -23.04
C ASP A 10 -3.30 11.75 -21.91
N GLU A 11 -2.89 12.83 -21.24
CA GLU A 11 -1.97 12.76 -20.07
C GLU A 11 -2.60 12.00 -18.91
N GLN A 12 -3.89 12.22 -18.61
CA GLN A 12 -4.62 11.47 -17.59
C GLN A 12 -4.81 10.01 -18.00
N ALA A 13 -5.14 9.78 -19.27
CA ALA A 13 -5.34 8.44 -19.81
C ALA A 13 -4.07 7.58 -19.80
N LEU A 14 -2.89 8.21 -19.91
CA LEU A 14 -1.60 7.51 -19.91
C LEU A 14 -1.41 6.63 -18.66
N PHE A 15 -1.84 7.10 -17.50
CA PHE A 15 -1.70 6.34 -16.24
C PHE A 15 -2.63 5.13 -16.16
N VAL A 16 -3.74 5.14 -16.91
CA VAL A 16 -4.75 4.04 -16.88
C VAL A 16 -4.19 2.77 -17.50
N GLY A 17 -3.22 2.88 -18.42
CA GLY A 17 -2.66 1.74 -19.14
C GLY A 17 -1.82 0.80 -18.27
N ASP A 18 -1.30 1.28 -17.13
CA ASP A 18 -0.37 0.55 -16.27
C ASP A 18 -0.59 0.85 -14.79
N ILE A 19 0.07 1.89 -14.26
CA ILE A 19 0.22 2.10 -12.81
C ILE A 19 -1.10 2.37 -12.08
N LEU A 20 -2.05 3.05 -12.72
CA LEU A 20 -3.38 3.26 -12.14
C LEU A 20 -4.22 1.98 -12.19
N ALA A 21 -4.16 1.22 -13.29
CA ALA A 21 -4.82 -0.08 -13.40
C ALA A 21 -4.27 -1.07 -12.38
N THR A 22 -2.95 -1.08 -12.19
CA THR A 22 -2.27 -1.89 -11.16
C THR A 22 -2.76 -1.53 -9.76
N GLY A 23 -2.79 -0.24 -9.41
CA GLY A 23 -3.30 0.24 -8.12
C GLY A 23 -4.79 -0.08 -7.92
N PHE A 24 -5.60 0.05 -8.97
CA PHE A 24 -7.03 -0.29 -8.93
C PHE A 24 -7.24 -1.79 -8.69
N TRP A 25 -6.50 -2.64 -9.41
CA TRP A 25 -6.58 -4.09 -9.22
C TRP A 25 -6.12 -4.51 -7.83
N ALA A 26 -5.00 -3.95 -7.36
CA ALA A 26 -4.49 -4.17 -6.01
C ALA A 26 -5.54 -3.84 -4.95
N ALA A 27 -6.16 -2.65 -5.03
CA ALA A 27 -7.22 -2.23 -4.13
C ALA A 27 -8.50 -3.06 -4.27
N ARG A 28 -8.76 -3.64 -5.44
CA ARG A 28 -9.92 -4.52 -5.65
C ARG A 28 -9.75 -5.86 -4.98
N ILE A 29 -8.57 -6.51 -5.15
CA ILE A 29 -8.33 -7.84 -4.60
C ILE A 29 -8.01 -7.83 -3.10
N SER A 30 -7.72 -6.66 -2.52
CA SER A 30 -7.41 -6.53 -1.09
C SER A 30 -8.63 -6.68 -0.18
N GLU A 31 -9.83 -6.55 -0.73
CA GLU A 31 -11.10 -6.69 -0.01
C GLU A 31 -11.27 -5.69 1.15
N ILE A 32 -10.68 -4.49 1.02
CA ILE A 32 -10.75 -3.40 2.01
C ILE A 32 -12.19 -3.11 2.39
N THR A 33 -12.43 -2.99 3.69
CA THR A 33 -13.68 -2.54 4.32
C THR A 33 -13.53 -1.14 4.93
N GLU A 34 -14.66 -0.52 5.31
CA GLU A 34 -14.68 0.81 5.95
C GLU A 34 -14.13 0.79 7.40
N GLU A 35 -13.88 -0.38 7.98
CA GLU A 35 -13.34 -0.54 9.33
C GLU A 35 -11.81 -0.74 9.34
N ASP A 36 -11.21 -0.92 8.16
CA ASP A 36 -9.81 -1.34 8.05
C ASP A 36 -8.82 -0.18 8.26
N THR A 37 -7.70 -0.51 8.88
CA THR A 37 -6.45 0.26 8.79
C THR A 37 -5.61 -0.27 7.63
N VAL A 38 -5.32 0.60 6.68
CA VAL A 38 -4.52 0.28 5.49
C VAL A 38 -3.14 0.92 5.60
N LEU A 39 -2.09 0.13 5.39
CA LEU A 39 -0.71 0.59 5.24
C LEU A 39 -0.28 0.50 3.77
N ILE A 40 0.30 1.58 3.24
CA ILE A 40 0.93 1.61 1.92
C ILE A 40 2.43 1.91 2.11
N ILE A 41 3.29 0.98 1.71
CA ILE A 41 4.74 1.15 1.78
C ILE A 41 5.26 1.61 0.42
N GLY A 42 5.68 2.87 0.35
CA GLY A 42 6.13 3.57 -0.84
C GLY A 42 5.11 4.57 -1.39
N ALA A 43 5.55 5.81 -1.64
CA ALA A 43 4.78 6.88 -2.26
C ALA A 43 5.38 7.33 -3.60
N GLY A 44 5.95 6.38 -4.35
CA GLY A 44 6.30 6.57 -5.75
C GLY A 44 5.04 6.67 -6.64
N PRO A 45 5.19 6.81 -7.95
CA PRO A 45 4.04 6.93 -8.87
C PRO A 45 3.00 5.83 -8.69
N THR A 46 3.43 4.58 -8.64
CA THR A 46 2.53 3.43 -8.41
C THR A 46 1.90 3.48 -7.00
N GLY A 47 2.66 3.92 -5.98
CA GLY A 47 2.16 4.09 -4.61
C GLY A 47 1.06 5.14 -4.52
N ILE A 48 1.22 6.27 -5.20
CA ILE A 48 0.19 7.32 -5.29
C ILE A 48 -1.04 6.82 -6.03
N CYS A 49 -0.88 6.10 -7.14
CA CYS A 49 -2.01 5.49 -7.85
C CYS A 49 -2.74 4.46 -6.96
N THR A 50 -1.99 3.66 -6.19
CA THR A 50 -2.56 2.72 -5.22
C THR A 50 -3.32 3.47 -4.12
N LEU A 51 -2.75 4.56 -3.56
CA LEU A 51 -3.40 5.41 -2.57
C LEU A 51 -4.75 5.94 -3.08
N LEU A 52 -4.78 6.49 -4.29
CA LEU A 52 -6.03 6.98 -4.90
C LEU A 52 -7.10 5.88 -4.99
N CYS A 53 -6.70 4.68 -5.39
CA CYS A 53 -7.63 3.54 -5.50
C CYS A 53 -8.08 3.00 -4.14
N VAL A 54 -7.21 3.02 -3.12
CA VAL A 54 -7.52 2.68 -1.73
C VAL A 54 -8.52 3.68 -1.15
N MET A 55 -8.35 4.98 -1.40
CA MET A 55 -9.27 6.03 -0.94
C MET A 55 -10.70 5.83 -1.47
N LEU A 56 -10.87 5.27 -2.68
CA LEU A 56 -12.18 4.92 -3.22
C LEU A 56 -12.89 3.81 -2.41
N ARG A 57 -12.16 3.02 -1.63
CA ARG A 57 -12.71 1.98 -0.73
C ARG A 57 -13.13 2.53 0.62
N LYS A 58 -12.72 3.77 0.95
CA LYS A 58 -13.05 4.49 2.19
C LYS A 58 -12.68 3.72 3.46
N PRO A 59 -11.45 3.19 3.61
CA PRO A 59 -11.06 2.56 4.87
C PRO A 59 -11.12 3.57 6.01
N GLN A 60 -11.21 3.06 7.23
CA GLN A 60 -11.21 3.90 8.43
C GLN A 60 -9.93 4.74 8.54
N ARG A 61 -8.79 4.16 8.12
CA ARG A 61 -7.48 4.78 8.27
C ARG A 61 -6.55 4.41 7.13
N ILE A 62 -5.75 5.37 6.67
CA ILE A 62 -4.68 5.13 5.70
C ILE A 62 -3.37 5.68 6.26
N VAL A 63 -2.35 4.83 6.31
CA VAL A 63 -0.98 5.19 6.67
C VAL A 63 -0.10 4.96 5.44
N VAL A 64 0.74 5.95 5.10
CA VAL A 64 1.74 5.85 4.04
C VAL A 64 3.13 5.87 4.67
N CYS A 65 3.94 4.85 4.38
CA CYS A 65 5.34 4.77 4.77
C CYS A 65 6.22 5.19 3.59
N GLU A 66 7.02 6.25 3.76
CA GLU A 66 7.90 6.77 2.70
C GLU A 66 9.19 7.32 3.30
N GLN A 67 10.32 7.14 2.61
CA GLN A 67 11.64 7.62 3.06
C GLN A 67 12.03 8.97 2.44
N SER A 68 11.53 9.31 1.25
CA SER A 68 11.85 10.56 0.56
C SER A 68 11.12 11.72 1.20
N SER A 69 11.87 12.69 1.74
CA SER A 69 11.30 13.91 2.34
C SER A 69 10.43 14.72 1.36
N GLU A 70 10.77 14.69 0.06
CA GLU A 70 10.00 15.35 -0.99
C GLU A 70 8.63 14.66 -1.18
N ARG A 71 8.61 13.32 -1.26
CA ARG A 71 7.36 12.55 -1.41
C ARG A 71 6.50 12.61 -0.15
N ILE A 72 7.13 12.58 1.05
CA ILE A 72 6.43 12.80 2.32
C ILE A 72 5.70 14.15 2.30
N ARG A 73 6.41 15.22 1.90
CA ARG A 73 5.80 16.55 1.79
C ARG A 73 4.65 16.55 0.79
N PHE A 74 4.84 15.94 -0.39
CA PHE A 74 3.81 15.84 -1.42
C PHE A 74 2.54 15.16 -0.88
N VAL A 75 2.69 14.01 -0.19
CA VAL A 75 1.51 13.31 0.37
C VAL A 75 0.81 14.16 1.42
N ARG A 76 1.55 14.80 2.32
CA ARG A 76 0.98 15.67 3.36
C ARG A 76 0.23 16.88 2.81
N GLU A 77 0.74 17.48 1.74
CA GLU A 77 0.13 18.64 1.09
C GLU A 77 -1.12 18.29 0.29
N HIS A 78 -1.12 17.17 -0.41
CA HIS A 78 -2.20 16.81 -1.34
C HIS A 78 -3.25 15.84 -0.72
N TYR A 79 -2.88 15.10 0.32
CA TYR A 79 -3.74 14.11 0.97
C TYR A 79 -3.70 14.29 2.50
N PRO A 80 -4.19 15.44 3.04
CA PRO A 80 -4.07 15.77 4.47
C PRO A 80 -4.80 14.80 5.41
N GLN A 81 -5.70 13.97 4.89
CA GLN A 81 -6.41 12.92 5.62
C GLN A 81 -5.58 11.63 5.77
N VAL A 82 -4.40 11.55 5.15
CA VAL A 82 -3.52 10.37 5.18
C VAL A 82 -2.39 10.62 6.17
N GLU A 83 -2.12 9.65 7.02
CA GLU A 83 -0.99 9.71 7.93
C GLU A 83 0.29 9.27 7.21
N VAL A 84 1.40 9.99 7.44
CA VAL A 84 2.66 9.71 6.76
C VAL A 84 3.76 9.52 7.78
N VAL A 85 4.44 8.38 7.72
CA VAL A 85 5.54 7.97 8.60
C VAL A 85 6.80 7.61 7.80
N THR A 86 7.95 7.65 8.46
CA THR A 86 9.21 7.12 7.89
C THR A 86 9.31 5.61 8.11
N PRO A 87 10.20 4.89 7.38
CA PRO A 87 10.41 3.46 7.61
C PRO A 87 10.81 3.11 9.05
N GLU A 88 11.60 3.96 9.70
CA GLU A 88 12.06 3.77 11.08
C GLU A 88 10.92 3.82 12.09
N GLU A 89 9.93 4.68 11.84
CA GLU A 89 8.76 4.88 12.72
C GLU A 89 7.62 3.94 12.40
N CYS A 90 7.56 3.43 11.17
CA CYS A 90 6.39 2.78 10.58
C CYS A 90 5.86 1.62 11.42
N LYS A 91 6.74 0.68 11.80
CA LYS A 91 6.32 -0.52 12.53
C LYS A 91 5.71 -0.16 13.89
N GLU A 92 6.44 0.63 14.69
CA GLU A 92 5.96 1.02 16.02
C GLU A 92 4.65 1.79 15.93
N PHE A 93 4.59 2.77 15.02
CA PHE A 93 3.42 3.60 14.80
C PHE A 93 2.20 2.76 14.42
N VAL A 94 2.31 1.88 13.43
CA VAL A 94 1.18 1.06 12.95
C VAL A 94 0.70 0.09 14.01
N LEU A 95 1.61 -0.60 14.72
CA LEU A 95 1.25 -1.57 15.75
C LEU A 95 0.55 -0.92 16.96
N GLN A 96 0.99 0.27 17.36
CA GLN A 96 0.44 0.97 18.52
C GLN A 96 -0.86 1.73 18.22
N SER A 97 -0.97 2.29 17.01
CA SER A 97 -2.08 3.17 16.65
C SER A 97 -3.26 2.47 15.98
N SER A 98 -3.07 1.24 15.48
CA SER A 98 -4.15 0.47 14.84
C SER A 98 -5.00 -0.25 15.87
N PRO A 99 -6.34 -0.27 15.73
CA PRO A 99 -7.23 -0.91 16.70
C PRO A 99 -6.95 -2.40 16.93
N HIS A 100 -6.41 -3.07 15.90
CA HIS A 100 -6.16 -4.52 15.91
C HIS A 100 -4.68 -4.89 16.10
N GLY A 101 -3.83 -3.92 16.52
CA GLY A 101 -2.41 -4.16 16.77
C GLY A 101 -1.61 -4.41 15.49
N GLY A 102 -1.95 -3.74 14.40
CA GLY A 102 -1.33 -3.81 13.10
C GLY A 102 -2.31 -3.45 11.99
N ALA A 103 -1.82 -3.32 10.76
CA ALA A 103 -2.66 -3.02 9.60
C ALA A 103 -3.48 -4.25 9.17
N ASP A 104 -4.74 -4.03 8.80
CA ASP A 104 -5.64 -5.04 8.26
C ASP A 104 -5.26 -5.41 6.84
N VAL A 105 -4.84 -4.41 6.07
CA VAL A 105 -4.34 -4.56 4.69
C VAL A 105 -3.02 -3.81 4.54
N VAL A 106 -2.02 -4.46 3.96
CA VAL A 106 -0.73 -3.84 3.66
C VAL A 106 -0.46 -3.93 2.16
N PHE A 107 -0.15 -2.79 1.53
CA PHE A 107 0.36 -2.72 0.17
C PHE A 107 1.86 -2.48 0.19
N GLU A 108 2.64 -3.39 -0.34
CA GLU A 108 4.06 -3.21 -0.57
C GLU A 108 4.27 -2.77 -2.03
N VAL A 109 4.67 -1.50 -2.22
CA VAL A 109 4.75 -0.85 -3.54
C VAL A 109 6.14 -0.25 -3.79
N ALA A 110 7.09 -0.47 -2.87
CA ALA A 110 8.43 0.12 -2.92
C ALA A 110 9.50 -0.81 -3.50
N GLY A 111 9.42 -2.12 -3.23
CA GLY A 111 10.36 -3.11 -3.74
C GLY A 111 11.78 -3.02 -3.17
N GLY A 112 11.95 -2.37 -2.03
CA GLY A 112 13.25 -2.24 -1.36
C GLY A 112 13.67 -3.53 -0.64
N GLU A 113 14.94 -3.58 -0.19
CA GLU A 113 15.52 -4.76 0.44
C GLU A 113 14.76 -5.23 1.69
N ASP A 114 14.31 -4.28 2.53
CA ASP A 114 13.62 -4.58 3.79
C ASP A 114 12.10 -4.35 3.72
N THR A 115 11.55 -3.89 2.60
CA THR A 115 10.14 -3.48 2.52
C THR A 115 9.17 -4.66 2.60
N PHE A 116 9.56 -5.83 2.08
CA PHE A 116 8.78 -7.05 2.26
C PHE A 116 8.70 -7.46 3.73
N ARG A 117 9.84 -7.38 4.44
CA ARG A 117 9.87 -7.67 5.89
C ARG A 117 8.99 -6.68 6.67
N LEU A 118 9.16 -5.39 6.40
CA LEU A 118 8.33 -4.35 7.02
C LEU A 118 6.84 -4.59 6.79
N ALA A 119 6.47 -5.00 5.58
CA ALA A 119 5.07 -5.25 5.23
C ALA A 119 4.42 -6.33 6.11
N TRP A 120 5.04 -7.49 6.24
CA TRP A 120 4.45 -8.55 7.05
C TRP A 120 4.61 -8.32 8.57
N GLU A 121 5.63 -7.59 9.00
CA GLU A 121 5.78 -7.19 10.41
C GLU A 121 4.70 -6.21 10.86
N CYS A 122 4.33 -5.25 10.01
CA CYS A 122 3.27 -4.28 10.28
C CYS A 122 1.85 -4.85 10.16
N ALA A 123 1.69 -5.97 9.48
CA ALA A 123 0.41 -6.63 9.30
C ALA A 123 -0.08 -7.25 10.64
N ARG A 124 -1.36 -7.08 11.00
CA ARG A 124 -1.97 -7.80 12.12
C ARG A 124 -2.12 -9.30 11.81
N PRO A 125 -2.43 -10.14 12.80
CA PRO A 125 -2.89 -11.51 12.51
C PRO A 125 -4.12 -11.52 11.59
N ASN A 126 -4.14 -12.45 10.64
CA ASN A 126 -5.16 -12.62 9.59
C ASN A 126 -5.26 -11.45 8.61
N ALA A 127 -4.22 -10.63 8.47
CA ALA A 127 -4.17 -9.53 7.51
C ALA A 127 -3.92 -10.02 6.08
N VAL A 128 -4.25 -9.15 5.12
CA VAL A 128 -3.92 -9.32 3.70
C VAL A 128 -2.72 -8.45 3.35
N VAL A 129 -1.69 -9.05 2.75
CA VAL A 129 -0.50 -8.35 2.26
C VAL A 129 -0.49 -8.43 0.74
N ILE A 130 -0.59 -7.28 0.10
CA ILE A 130 -0.59 -7.13 -1.37
C ILE A 130 0.81 -6.72 -1.82
N LEU A 131 1.46 -7.57 -2.60
CA LEU A 131 2.77 -7.29 -3.17
C LEU A 131 2.58 -6.74 -4.58
N VAL A 132 2.78 -5.45 -4.73
CA VAL A 132 2.64 -4.70 -5.99
C VAL A 132 4.01 -4.45 -6.61
N ALA A 133 5.02 -4.27 -5.78
CA ALA A 133 6.38 -4.02 -6.25
C ALA A 133 6.99 -5.24 -6.95
N LEU A 134 7.83 -4.97 -7.95
CA LEU A 134 8.67 -5.97 -8.59
C LEU A 134 10.00 -6.08 -7.83
N TYR A 135 10.36 -7.30 -7.44
CA TYR A 135 11.63 -7.58 -6.76
C TYR A 135 12.63 -8.17 -7.75
N ASP A 136 13.86 -7.69 -7.69
CA ASP A 136 15.01 -8.20 -8.46
C ASP A 136 15.68 -9.42 -7.82
N ARG A 137 15.33 -9.73 -6.57
CA ARG A 137 15.90 -10.83 -5.78
C ARG A 137 14.82 -11.62 -5.05
N PRO A 138 15.06 -12.92 -4.77
CA PRO A 138 14.18 -13.72 -3.92
C PRO A 138 13.97 -13.09 -2.55
N GLN A 139 12.73 -13.07 -2.08
CA GLN A 139 12.37 -12.65 -0.73
C GLN A 139 12.25 -13.88 0.18
N ILE A 140 12.69 -13.73 1.44
CA ILE A 140 12.66 -14.81 2.43
C ILE A 140 11.35 -14.73 3.21
N LEU A 141 10.63 -15.86 3.30
CA LEU A 141 9.51 -16.06 4.19
C LEU A 141 10.01 -16.69 5.50
N PRO A 142 10.19 -15.90 6.58
CA PRO A 142 10.69 -16.43 7.85
C PRO A 142 9.55 -17.12 8.60
N LEU A 143 9.18 -18.31 8.17
CA LEU A 143 8.04 -19.05 8.70
C LEU A 143 7.99 -19.15 10.22
N PRO A 144 9.11 -19.38 10.96
CA PRO A 144 9.08 -19.41 12.43
C PRO A 144 8.51 -18.14 13.05
N ASP A 145 8.80 -16.96 12.45
CA ASP A 145 8.37 -15.65 12.95
C ASP A 145 6.93 -15.32 12.52
N MET A 146 6.41 -16.03 11.54
CA MET A 146 5.10 -15.78 10.93
C MET A 146 3.98 -16.70 11.42
N TYR A 147 4.28 -17.78 12.16
CA TYR A 147 3.29 -18.78 12.56
C TYR A 147 2.04 -18.21 13.25
N GLY A 148 2.19 -17.19 14.07
CA GLY A 148 1.06 -16.57 14.77
C GLY A 148 0.24 -15.59 13.94
N LYS A 149 0.68 -15.28 12.72
CA LYS A 149 0.07 -14.21 11.93
C LYS A 149 -0.99 -14.66 10.92
N ASN A 150 -0.92 -15.90 10.42
CA ASN A 150 -1.91 -16.43 9.46
C ASN A 150 -2.18 -15.45 8.29
N LEU A 151 -1.13 -14.94 7.64
CA LEU A 151 -1.22 -13.90 6.61
C LEU A 151 -1.65 -14.48 5.26
N ILE A 152 -2.36 -13.67 4.49
CA ILE A 152 -2.69 -13.93 3.08
C ILE A 152 -1.83 -13.01 2.23
N PHE A 153 -0.98 -13.60 1.36
CA PHE A 153 -0.22 -12.85 0.38
C PHE A 153 -0.89 -12.92 -0.98
N LYS A 154 -1.09 -11.75 -1.62
CA LYS A 154 -1.58 -11.64 -3.00
C LYS A 154 -0.56 -10.85 -3.81
N LEU A 155 -0.20 -11.35 -4.98
CA LEU A 155 0.73 -10.70 -5.90
C LEU A 155 -0.07 -10.03 -7.02
N VAL A 156 0.36 -8.84 -7.40
CA VAL A 156 -0.22 -8.07 -8.49
C VAL A 156 0.81 -7.99 -9.61
N ALA A 157 0.42 -8.42 -10.81
CA ALA A 157 1.21 -8.32 -12.03
C ALA A 157 0.40 -7.61 -13.12
#